data_b144605bf1aeb16df136a33d9796bdda
#
_entry.id   b144605bf1aeb16df136a33d9796bdda
#
_cell.length_a   1.000
_cell.length_b   1.000
_cell.length_c   1.000
_cell.angle_alpha   90.00
_cell.angle_beta   90.00
_cell.angle_gamma   90.00
#
_symmetry.space_group_name_H-M   'P 1'
#
loop_
_entity.id
_entity.type
_entity.pdbx_description
1 polymer ?
#
loop_
_entity_poly.entity_id
_entity_poly.type
_entity_poly.pdbx_seq_one_letter_code
_entity_poly.pdbx_strand_id
1 'polypeptide(L)'
;MPESPRVGAFAIVPSNDLPAAIPFWERLGFARIGGDAGYVIMSGWGCEVHLTQAGDGPWRVPEHNPFGIFIRTPEVEAIAARADDLIIRPGGVLRHREWGMYEVGINGPDGLLVRVGWPSALMRQSG
;
A
#
# COMPACT_ATOMS: atom_id res chain seq x y z
N MET A 1 23.08 -1.59 -18.32
CA MET A 1 22.25 -0.42 -18.60
C MET A 1 21.18 -0.25 -17.56
N PRO A 2 21.12 0.90 -16.92
CA PRO A 2 20.01 1.13 -16.01
C PRO A 2 18.71 1.24 -16.81
N GLU A 3 17.64 0.72 -16.22
CA GLU A 3 16.33 0.86 -16.82
C GLU A 3 15.88 2.32 -16.69
N SER A 4 15.06 2.77 -17.64
CA SER A 4 14.46 4.08 -17.55
C SER A 4 13.54 4.12 -16.32
N PRO A 5 13.52 5.22 -15.57
CA PRO A 5 12.61 5.34 -14.45
C PRO A 5 11.16 5.33 -14.95
N ARG A 6 10.28 4.84 -14.08
CA ARG A 6 8.85 4.80 -14.36
C ARG A 6 8.29 6.22 -14.36
N VAL A 7 7.54 6.56 -15.41
CA VAL A 7 6.81 7.83 -15.44
C VAL A 7 5.53 7.67 -14.63
N GLY A 8 5.26 8.61 -13.74
CA GLY A 8 4.05 8.58 -12.93
C GLY A 8 4.14 9.52 -11.75
N ALA A 9 3.08 9.54 -10.97
CA ALA A 9 3.06 10.22 -9.68
C ALA A 9 3.11 9.14 -8.61
N PHE A 10 4.00 9.30 -7.64
CA PHE A 10 4.20 8.30 -6.58
C PHE A 10 3.98 8.93 -5.23
N ALA A 11 3.25 8.24 -4.36
CA ALA A 11 3.04 8.72 -3.01
C ALA A 11 4.36 8.68 -2.22
N ILE A 12 4.60 9.72 -1.43
CA ILE A 12 5.68 9.76 -0.45
C ILE A 12 5.00 9.57 0.91
N VAL A 13 5.22 8.41 1.52
CA VAL A 13 4.53 8.02 2.75
C VAL A 13 5.46 8.20 3.93
N PRO A 14 5.15 9.14 4.84
CA PRO A 14 5.95 9.29 6.04
C PRO A 14 5.67 8.15 7.02
N SER A 15 6.71 7.71 7.71
CA SER A 15 6.62 6.68 8.74
C SER A 15 7.33 7.16 9.99
N ASN A 16 6.71 6.97 11.15
CA ASN A 16 7.35 7.34 12.41
C ASN A 16 8.53 6.41 12.73
N ASP A 17 8.48 5.19 12.20
CA ASP A 17 9.54 4.21 12.34
C ASP A 17 9.70 3.50 10.98
N LEU A 18 10.55 4.04 10.14
CA LEU A 18 10.74 3.52 8.79
C LEU A 18 11.22 2.04 8.77
N PRO A 19 12.20 1.65 9.61
CA PRO A 19 12.60 0.23 9.64
C PRO A 19 11.46 -0.72 9.99
N ALA A 20 10.50 -0.28 10.80
CA ALA A 20 9.33 -1.09 11.14
C ALA A 20 8.28 -1.11 10.01
N ALA A 21 8.24 -0.07 9.19
CA ALA A 21 7.28 0.03 8.09
C ALA A 21 7.65 -0.86 6.89
N ILE A 22 8.94 -1.02 6.62
CA ILE A 22 9.41 -1.78 5.46
C ILE A 22 8.86 -3.21 5.42
N PRO A 23 8.90 -4.00 6.53
CA PRO A 23 8.35 -5.36 6.52
C PRO A 23 6.89 -5.44 6.13
N PHE A 24 6.09 -4.41 6.46
CA PHE A 24 4.69 -4.38 6.04
C PHE A 24 4.58 -4.41 4.51
N TRP A 25 5.33 -3.54 3.84
CA TRP A 25 5.29 -3.46 2.38
C TRP A 25 5.83 -4.73 1.73
N GLU A 26 6.91 -5.28 2.30
CA GLU A 26 7.45 -6.56 1.82
C GLU A 26 6.42 -7.68 1.95
N ARG A 27 5.67 -7.68 3.04
CA ARG A 27 4.61 -8.66 3.27
C ARG A 27 3.52 -8.57 2.20
N LEU A 28 3.19 -7.36 1.75
CA LEU A 28 2.22 -7.19 0.67
C LEU A 28 2.75 -7.67 -0.69
N GLY A 29 4.06 -7.87 -0.81
CA GLY A 29 4.67 -8.29 -2.07
C GLY A 29 5.51 -7.23 -2.74
N PHE A 30 5.81 -6.12 -2.03
CA PHE A 30 6.70 -5.09 -2.55
C PHE A 30 8.15 -5.43 -2.23
N ALA A 31 9.05 -4.98 -3.09
CA ALA A 31 10.48 -5.13 -2.89
C ALA A 31 11.15 -3.76 -2.92
N ARG A 32 12.16 -3.60 -2.08
CA ARG A 32 12.96 -2.38 -2.08
C ARG A 32 13.81 -2.34 -3.36
N ILE A 33 13.72 -1.25 -4.10
CA ILE A 33 14.47 -1.07 -5.36
C ILE A 33 15.45 0.09 -5.30
N GLY A 34 15.45 0.89 -4.24
CA GLY A 34 16.36 2.02 -4.15
C GLY A 34 16.20 2.80 -2.85
N GLY A 35 16.91 3.92 -2.80
CA GLY A 35 16.86 4.81 -1.66
C GLY A 35 18.02 4.65 -0.70
N ASP A 36 17.89 5.26 0.47
CA ASP A 36 18.88 5.24 1.54
C ASP A 36 18.19 5.00 2.89
N ALA A 37 18.87 5.29 3.99
CA ALA A 37 18.33 5.00 5.31
C ALA A 37 17.08 5.82 5.66
N GLY A 38 16.91 6.98 5.07
CA GLY A 38 15.78 7.88 5.38
C GLY A 38 14.73 7.96 4.29
N TYR A 39 14.98 7.36 3.14
CA TYR A 39 14.07 7.41 2.00
C TYR A 39 14.18 6.10 1.23
N VAL A 40 13.12 5.31 1.23
CA VAL A 40 13.13 3.97 0.64
C VAL A 40 12.12 3.91 -0.51
N ILE A 41 12.55 3.34 -1.63
CA ILE A 41 11.69 3.15 -2.79
C ILE A 41 11.29 1.68 -2.88
N MET A 42 9.98 1.42 -2.85
CA MET A 42 9.40 0.09 -2.90
C MET A 42 8.63 -0.10 -4.19
N SER A 43 8.72 -1.28 -4.79
CA SER A 43 8.01 -1.60 -6.02
C SER A 43 7.32 -2.96 -5.91
N GLY A 44 6.09 -3.03 -6.39
CA GLY A 44 5.33 -4.29 -6.41
C GLY A 44 4.00 -4.11 -7.13
N TRP A 45 3.51 -5.18 -7.73
CA TRP A 45 2.21 -5.22 -8.41
C TRP A 45 2.06 -4.14 -9.48
N GLY A 46 3.16 -3.76 -10.14
CA GLY A 46 3.15 -2.68 -11.12
C GLY A 46 3.12 -1.29 -10.52
N CYS A 47 3.24 -1.17 -9.21
CA CYS A 47 3.15 0.09 -8.47
C CYS A 47 4.47 0.43 -7.81
N GLU A 48 4.64 1.71 -7.48
CA GLU A 48 5.82 2.19 -6.77
C GLU A 48 5.35 3.10 -5.64
N VAL A 49 5.97 2.97 -4.47
CA VAL A 49 5.69 3.83 -3.33
C VAL A 49 7.01 4.22 -2.66
N HIS A 50 7.09 5.46 -2.19
CA HIS A 50 8.27 5.99 -1.52
C HIS A 50 7.96 6.15 -0.03
N LEU A 51 8.87 5.69 0.81
CA LEU A 51 8.71 5.73 2.26
C LEU A 51 9.78 6.64 2.86
N THR A 52 9.39 7.49 3.80
CA THR A 52 10.32 8.40 4.46
C THR A 52 10.28 8.24 5.97
N GLN A 53 11.40 8.56 6.63
CA GLN A 53 11.47 8.59 8.08
C GLN A 53 10.98 9.95 8.57
N ALA A 54 9.85 9.97 9.25
CA ALA A 54 9.28 11.20 9.80
C ALA A 54 9.88 11.56 11.18
N GLY A 55 10.17 10.53 11.99
CA GLY A 55 10.74 10.73 13.33
C GLY A 55 9.79 11.44 14.28
N ASP A 56 10.36 12.19 15.21
CA ASP A 56 9.61 12.90 16.25
C ASP A 56 9.43 14.40 15.97
N GLY A 57 9.84 14.84 14.80
CA GLY A 57 9.77 16.25 14.42
C GLY A 57 8.38 16.69 13.96
N PRO A 58 8.30 17.89 13.35
CA PRO A 58 7.02 18.45 12.91
C PRO A 58 6.33 17.62 11.82
N TRP A 59 7.04 16.71 11.19
CA TRP A 59 6.49 15.84 10.15
C TRP A 59 6.02 14.49 10.69
N ARG A 60 6.05 14.33 12.01
CA ARG A 60 5.59 13.11 12.66
C ARG A 60 4.16 12.79 12.25
N VAL A 61 3.90 11.53 11.92
CA VAL A 61 2.56 11.06 11.57
C VAL A 61 1.69 11.10 12.82
N PRO A 62 0.52 11.77 12.77
CA PRO A 62 -0.36 11.84 13.94
C PRO A 62 -1.04 10.52 14.23
N GLU A 63 -1.54 10.36 15.45
CA GLU A 63 -2.24 9.16 15.89
C GLU A 63 -3.39 8.78 14.94
N HIS A 64 -4.13 9.78 14.49
CA HIS A 64 -5.18 9.60 13.49
C HIS A 64 -4.66 10.04 12.13
N ASN A 65 -4.06 9.11 11.41
CA ASN A 65 -3.47 9.39 10.11
C ASN A 65 -4.58 9.64 9.08
N PRO A 66 -4.66 10.84 8.48
CA PRO A 66 -5.71 11.15 7.51
C PRO A 66 -5.40 10.65 6.10
N PHE A 67 -4.21 10.11 5.88
CA PHE A 67 -3.80 9.68 4.55
C PHE A 67 -4.15 8.24 4.26
N GLY A 68 -4.26 7.92 2.98
CA GLY A 68 -4.45 6.56 2.52
C GLY A 68 -3.80 6.36 1.17
N ILE A 69 -3.61 5.11 0.82
CA ILE A 69 -3.11 4.72 -0.50
C ILE A 69 -4.10 3.73 -1.10
N PHE A 70 -4.39 3.91 -2.38
CA PHE A 70 -5.19 2.96 -3.14
C PHE A 70 -4.29 2.27 -4.15
N ILE A 71 -4.17 0.96 -4.04
CA ILE A 71 -3.43 0.12 -4.98
C ILE A 71 -4.44 -0.49 -5.94
N ARG A 72 -4.31 -0.18 -7.22
CA ARG A 72 -5.20 -0.73 -8.24
C ARG A 72 -4.48 -1.87 -8.96
N THR A 73 -4.97 -3.08 -8.78
CA THR A 73 -4.39 -4.28 -9.38
C THR A 73 -5.43 -5.39 -9.43
N PRO A 74 -5.43 -6.25 -10.46
CA PRO A 74 -6.32 -7.41 -10.46
C PRO A 74 -5.94 -8.47 -9.43
N GLU A 75 -4.76 -8.37 -8.81
CA GLU A 75 -4.26 -9.33 -7.82
C GLU A 75 -4.75 -9.05 -6.40
N VAL A 76 -5.98 -8.57 -6.28
CA VAL A 76 -6.57 -8.18 -5.00
C VAL A 76 -6.59 -9.33 -3.99
N GLU A 77 -7.01 -10.51 -4.45
CA GLU A 77 -7.12 -11.68 -3.57
C GLU A 77 -5.76 -12.14 -3.06
N ALA A 78 -4.74 -12.10 -3.91
CA ALA A 78 -3.39 -12.49 -3.53
C ALA A 78 -2.83 -11.58 -2.44
N ILE A 79 -3.06 -10.28 -2.58
CA ILE A 79 -2.60 -9.30 -1.59
C ILE A 79 -3.39 -9.44 -0.29
N ALA A 80 -4.70 -9.61 -0.37
CA ALA A 80 -5.55 -9.80 0.82
C ALA A 80 -5.12 -11.03 1.62
N ALA A 81 -4.77 -12.11 0.93
CA ALA A 81 -4.31 -13.33 1.59
C ALA A 81 -2.98 -13.12 2.35
N ARG A 82 -2.09 -12.29 1.80
CA ARG A 82 -0.80 -11.98 2.44
C ARG A 82 -0.95 -11.17 3.72
N ALA A 83 -2.02 -10.38 3.82
CA ALA A 83 -2.23 -9.46 4.92
C ALA A 83 -3.52 -9.74 5.69
N ASP A 84 -3.96 -10.99 5.73
CA ASP A 84 -5.26 -11.36 6.29
C ASP A 84 -5.49 -10.82 7.70
N ASP A 85 -4.50 -10.95 8.58
CA ASP A 85 -4.61 -10.47 9.97
C ASP A 85 -4.57 -8.94 10.09
N LEU A 86 -4.23 -8.24 9.02
CA LEU A 86 -4.18 -6.77 8.99
C LEU A 86 -5.42 -6.16 8.32
N ILE A 87 -6.34 -6.98 7.84
CA ILE A 87 -7.58 -6.49 7.22
C ILE A 87 -8.43 -5.78 8.26
N ILE A 88 -8.93 -4.61 7.88
CA ILE A 88 -9.82 -3.83 8.73
C ILE A 88 -11.18 -4.51 8.77
N ARG A 89 -11.59 -4.99 9.94
CA ARG A 89 -12.87 -5.68 10.10
C ARG A 89 -13.80 -4.89 10.98
N PRO A 90 -15.11 -4.90 10.70
CA PRO A 90 -15.77 -5.63 9.61
C PRO A 90 -15.78 -4.88 8.27
N GLY A 91 -15.54 -3.58 8.27
CA GLY A 91 -15.77 -2.73 7.11
C GLY A 91 -14.83 -2.93 5.93
N GLY A 92 -13.58 -3.36 6.19
CA GLY A 92 -12.56 -3.50 5.16
C GLY A 92 -12.44 -4.88 4.52
N VAL A 93 -13.29 -5.83 4.91
CA VAL A 93 -13.20 -7.19 4.35
C VAL A 93 -13.31 -7.19 2.84
N LEU A 94 -12.62 -8.13 2.21
CA LEU A 94 -12.61 -8.27 0.75
C LEU A 94 -14.00 -8.59 0.22
N ARG A 95 -14.55 -7.67 -0.59
CA ARG A 95 -15.88 -7.85 -1.18
C ARG A 95 -16.11 -6.86 -2.31
N HIS A 96 -17.14 -7.14 -3.12
CA HIS A 96 -17.61 -6.18 -4.10
C HIS A 96 -18.33 -5.04 -3.40
N ARG A 97 -17.99 -3.81 -3.77
CA ARG A 97 -18.60 -2.61 -3.21
C ARG A 97 -19.65 -2.05 -4.17
N GLU A 98 -20.60 -1.32 -3.62
CA GLU A 98 -21.67 -0.72 -4.42
C GLU A 98 -21.16 0.31 -5.43
N TRP A 99 -19.95 0.85 -5.20
CA TRP A 99 -19.31 1.77 -6.15
C TRP A 99 -18.52 1.07 -7.25
N GLY A 100 -18.70 -0.23 -7.42
CA GLY A 100 -18.17 -0.96 -8.56
C GLY A 100 -16.75 -1.50 -8.42
N MET A 101 -16.23 -1.56 -7.19
CA MET A 101 -14.88 -2.06 -6.93
C MET A 101 -14.93 -3.33 -6.09
N TYR A 102 -14.08 -4.28 -6.45
CA TYR A 102 -13.79 -5.44 -5.60
C TYR A 102 -12.55 -5.09 -4.80
N GLU A 103 -12.70 -4.83 -3.51
CA GLU A 103 -11.60 -4.26 -2.75
C GLU A 103 -11.54 -4.70 -1.29
N VAL A 104 -10.36 -4.52 -0.71
CA VAL A 104 -10.05 -4.82 0.69
C VAL A 104 -9.38 -3.60 1.33
N GLY A 105 -9.65 -3.38 2.61
CA GLY A 105 -8.99 -2.34 3.40
C GLY A 105 -8.03 -2.97 4.41
N ILE A 106 -6.81 -2.49 4.43
CA ILE A 106 -5.72 -3.04 5.24
C ILE A 106 -5.16 -1.96 6.16
N ASN A 107 -4.89 -2.32 7.42
CA ASN A 107 -4.22 -1.44 8.38
C ASN A 107 -2.73 -1.41 8.09
N GLY A 108 -2.25 -0.27 7.59
CA GLY A 108 -0.84 -0.07 7.35
C GLY A 108 -0.11 0.52 8.55
N PRO A 109 1.21 0.74 8.42
CA PRO A 109 2.00 1.37 9.48
C PRO A 109 1.50 2.76 9.80
N ASP A 110 1.57 3.14 11.08
CA ASP A 110 1.17 4.47 11.57
C ASP A 110 -0.27 4.83 11.21
N GLY A 111 -1.16 3.84 11.21
CA GLY A 111 -2.57 4.07 10.92
C GLY A 111 -2.87 4.39 9.46
N LEU A 112 -1.94 4.13 8.54
CA LEU A 112 -2.15 4.35 7.12
C LEU A 112 -3.22 3.38 6.59
N LEU A 113 -4.24 3.95 5.95
CA LEU A 113 -5.24 3.11 5.26
C LEU A 113 -4.65 2.66 3.92
N VAL A 114 -4.56 1.36 3.72
CA VAL A 114 -4.14 0.80 2.43
C VAL A 114 -5.33 0.05 1.84
N ARG A 115 -5.88 0.57 0.75
CA ARG A 115 -6.94 -0.09 0.01
C ARG A 115 -6.33 -0.73 -1.24
N VAL A 116 -6.79 -1.95 -1.54
CA VAL A 116 -6.39 -2.67 -2.74
C VAL A 116 -7.66 -3.06 -3.47
N GLY A 117 -7.75 -2.74 -4.75
CA GLY A 117 -8.99 -3.01 -5.47
C GLY A 117 -8.82 -3.08 -6.98
N TRP A 118 -9.85 -3.60 -7.61
CA TRP A 118 -9.97 -3.73 -9.06
C TRP A 118 -11.44 -3.61 -9.43
N PRO A 119 -11.78 -3.03 -10.60
CA PRO A 119 -13.19 -2.92 -10.98
C PRO A 119 -13.90 -4.27 -10.98
N SER A 120 -15.05 -4.36 -10.31
CA SER A 120 -15.82 -5.59 -10.19
C SER A 120 -16.14 -6.22 -11.55
N ALA A 121 -16.48 -5.38 -12.53
CA ALA A 121 -16.81 -5.87 -13.88
C ALA A 121 -15.65 -6.60 -14.54
N LEU A 122 -14.41 -6.16 -14.28
CA LEU A 122 -13.22 -6.78 -14.85
C LEU A 122 -12.84 -8.07 -14.11
N MET A 123 -13.15 -8.17 -12.83
CA MET A 123 -12.94 -9.39 -12.06
C MET A 123 -13.78 -10.54 -12.62
N ARG A 124 -15.01 -10.25 -13.02
CA ARG A 124 -15.91 -11.27 -13.58
C ARG A 124 -15.43 -11.81 -14.92
N GLN A 125 -14.66 -11.01 -15.67
CA GLN A 125 -14.13 -11.40 -16.97
C GLN A 125 -12.90 -12.29 -16.85
N SER A 126 -12.19 -12.24 -15.72
CA SER A 126 -10.98 -13.02 -15.52
C SER A 126 -11.24 -14.40 -14.91
N GLY A 127 -12.44 -14.66 -14.53
CA GLY A 127 -12.84 -15.97 -13.98
C GLY A 127 -13.32 -16.93 -15.06
#